data_5dbafae695a46d92882516b55eb5d3f8
#
_entry.id   5dbafae695a46d92882516b55eb5d3f8
#
_cell.length_a   1.000
_cell.length_b   1.000
_cell.length_c   1.000
_cell.angle_alpha   90.00
_cell.angle_beta   90.00
_cell.angle_gamma   90.00
#
_symmetry.space_group_name_H-M   'P 1'
#
loop_
_entity.id
_entity.type
_entity.pdbx_description
1 polymer ?
#
loop_
_entity_poly.entity_id
_entity_poly.type
_entity_poly.pdbx_seq_one_letter_code
_entity_poly.pdbx_strand_id
1 'polypeptide(L)'
;MGPIIFQMPENQIIAEATPKTAVAKPAAGVPVFQTTIKDSITISGVGLHTGASVNLTFRPAPEHHGYKFCRVDLPGKPVIDADVDFVGDTERGTTLVKDGARVSTIEHVLAALVGMEIDNALMEVDGPEIPILDGSSLPFIELLERVGIVEQSAERKYFVLQENLTYEDPSRKTEMLAVPSDEYRITVMVDYNSDLLGTQHASLYNVREFKSEIAGCRTFVFLHELEMLLQHNLIKGG
;
A
#
# COMPACT_ATOMS: atom_id res chain seq x y z
N MET A 1 -18.11 8.72 24.61
CA MET A 1 -18.30 8.93 23.18
C MET A 1 -18.02 7.59 22.53
N GLY A 2 -19.04 6.99 21.89
CA GLY A 2 -18.89 5.67 21.27
C GLY A 2 -18.02 5.71 20.02
N PRO A 3 -17.57 4.56 19.52
CA PRO A 3 -16.75 4.49 18.34
C PRO A 3 -17.54 5.05 17.15
N ILE A 4 -16.94 5.99 16.43
CA ILE A 4 -17.46 6.48 15.15
C ILE A 4 -17.20 5.36 14.13
N ILE A 5 -18.21 4.55 13.91
CA ILE A 5 -18.23 3.60 12.79
C ILE A 5 -18.47 4.45 11.54
N PHE A 6 -17.46 4.58 10.71
CA PHE A 6 -17.61 5.16 9.38
C PHE A 6 -18.43 4.20 8.51
N GLN A 7 -19.75 4.37 8.49
CA GLN A 7 -20.54 3.86 7.39
C GLN A 7 -20.30 4.75 6.18
N MET A 8 -19.69 4.18 5.16
CA MET A 8 -19.66 4.81 3.84
C MET A 8 -21.11 5.03 3.38
N PRO A 9 -21.48 6.21 2.89
CA PRO A 9 -22.80 6.41 2.34
C PRO A 9 -22.99 5.52 1.11
N GLU A 10 -24.01 4.66 1.14
CA GLU A 10 -24.35 3.67 0.11
C GLU A 10 -24.70 4.23 -1.29
N ASN A 11 -24.56 5.52 -1.54
CA ASN A 11 -25.15 6.17 -2.73
C ASN A 11 -24.22 7.09 -3.51
N GLN A 12 -22.91 6.82 -3.60
CA GLN A 12 -22.04 7.53 -4.53
C GLN A 12 -21.00 6.65 -5.25
N ILE A 13 -21.29 5.38 -5.46
CA ILE A 13 -20.58 4.61 -6.48
C ILE A 13 -21.36 4.82 -7.78
N ILE A 14 -21.00 5.87 -8.51
CA ILE A 14 -21.47 6.06 -9.88
C ILE A 14 -20.60 5.18 -10.78
N ALA A 15 -21.25 4.20 -11.33
CA ALA A 15 -20.92 3.23 -12.34
C ALA A 15 -20.58 1.85 -11.79
N GLU A 16 -21.52 0.92 -12.00
CA GLU A 16 -21.21 -0.49 -12.21
C GLU A 16 -20.29 -0.59 -13.44
N ALA A 17 -19.00 -0.33 -13.23
CA ALA A 17 -17.99 -0.69 -14.21
C ALA A 17 -17.80 -2.21 -14.10
N THR A 18 -18.56 -2.95 -14.88
CA THR A 18 -18.20 -4.34 -15.20
C THR A 18 -16.76 -4.30 -15.68
N PRO A 19 -15.78 -4.92 -15.03
CA PRO A 19 -14.41 -4.86 -15.45
C PRO A 19 -14.29 -5.58 -16.79
N LYS A 20 -14.37 -4.84 -17.89
CA LYS A 20 -13.86 -5.32 -19.17
C LYS A 20 -12.35 -5.31 -19.03
N THR A 21 -11.77 -6.45 -18.74
CA THR A 21 -10.33 -6.66 -18.70
C THR A 21 -9.75 -6.33 -20.08
N ALA A 22 -9.43 -5.06 -20.30
CA ALA A 22 -8.65 -4.67 -21.46
C ALA A 22 -7.18 -4.82 -21.08
N VAL A 23 -6.50 -5.76 -21.72
CA VAL A 23 -5.03 -5.89 -21.62
C VAL A 23 -4.45 -4.75 -22.46
N ALA A 24 -3.96 -3.69 -21.83
CA ALA A 24 -3.14 -2.73 -22.53
C ALA A 24 -1.75 -3.34 -22.77
N LYS A 25 -1.31 -3.33 -24.00
CA LYS A 25 0.08 -3.62 -24.32
C LYS A 25 0.94 -2.43 -23.95
N PRO A 26 2.13 -2.65 -23.35
CA PRO A 26 3.15 -1.62 -23.30
C PRO A 26 3.40 -1.07 -24.70
N ALA A 27 3.62 0.22 -24.83
CA ALA A 27 3.99 0.81 -26.11
C ALA A 27 5.20 0.06 -26.68
N ALA A 28 5.01 -0.51 -27.91
CA ALA A 28 6.04 -1.25 -28.66
C ALA A 28 6.19 -2.76 -28.41
N GLY A 29 5.11 -3.53 -28.35
CA GLY A 29 5.15 -4.93 -28.85
C GLY A 29 6.00 -5.98 -28.11
N VAL A 30 6.69 -5.62 -27.03
CA VAL A 30 7.45 -6.56 -26.22
C VAL A 30 6.60 -6.96 -25.00
N PRO A 31 6.33 -8.26 -24.79
CA PRO A 31 5.61 -8.69 -23.60
C PRO A 31 6.41 -8.35 -22.35
N VAL A 32 5.74 -7.82 -21.34
CA VAL A 32 6.29 -7.64 -20.00
C VAL A 32 5.79 -8.79 -19.15
N PHE A 33 6.70 -9.54 -18.58
CA PHE A 33 6.37 -10.70 -17.75
C PHE A 33 6.20 -10.31 -16.29
N GLN A 34 5.44 -11.12 -15.57
CA GLN A 34 5.30 -10.99 -14.13
C GLN A 34 6.63 -11.26 -13.43
N THR A 35 6.78 -10.72 -12.24
CA THR A 35 7.97 -10.86 -11.43
C THR A 35 7.63 -11.29 -10.01
N THR A 36 8.59 -11.98 -9.38
CA THR A 36 8.58 -12.29 -7.95
C THR A 36 9.98 -12.12 -7.37
N ILE A 37 10.13 -12.17 -6.06
CA ILE A 37 11.44 -12.18 -5.41
C ILE A 37 12.15 -13.52 -5.63
N LYS A 38 13.48 -13.50 -5.63
CA LYS A 38 14.28 -14.69 -5.92
C LYS A 38 14.26 -15.70 -4.77
N ASP A 39 14.40 -15.24 -3.54
CA ASP A 39 14.46 -16.04 -2.32
C ASP A 39 13.68 -15.37 -1.19
N SER A 40 13.46 -16.10 -0.10
CA SER A 40 12.82 -15.55 1.10
C SER A 40 13.77 -14.63 1.86
N ILE A 41 13.25 -13.53 2.40
CA ILE A 41 14.02 -12.62 3.23
C ILE A 41 13.14 -12.03 4.33
N THR A 42 13.72 -11.84 5.52
CA THR A 42 13.02 -11.35 6.71
C THR A 42 13.60 -10.02 7.17
N ILE A 43 12.72 -9.14 7.61
CA ILE A 43 13.04 -7.93 8.35
C ILE A 43 12.27 -7.91 9.66
N SER A 44 12.92 -7.45 10.72
CA SER A 44 12.32 -7.35 12.06
C SER A 44 12.22 -5.89 12.47
N GLY A 45 11.21 -5.57 13.23
CA GLY A 45 11.01 -4.23 13.76
C GLY A 45 9.85 -4.16 14.73
N VAL A 46 9.35 -2.95 14.95
CA VAL A 46 8.27 -2.67 15.90
C VAL A 46 7.12 -2.02 15.15
N GLY A 47 5.88 -2.43 15.45
CA GLY A 47 4.67 -1.77 14.94
C GLY A 47 4.48 -0.40 15.58
N LEU A 48 4.15 0.62 14.79
CA LEU A 48 3.98 2.01 15.24
C LEU A 48 2.87 2.14 16.29
N HIS A 49 1.72 1.54 16.01
CA HIS A 49 0.52 1.68 16.85
C HIS A 49 0.44 0.62 17.95
N THR A 50 0.88 -0.58 17.67
CA THR A 50 0.83 -1.69 18.63
C THR A 50 2.02 -1.74 19.58
N GLY A 51 3.20 -1.23 19.17
CA GLY A 51 4.46 -1.37 19.89
C GLY A 51 4.95 -2.83 19.93
N ALA A 52 4.32 -3.73 19.20
CA ALA A 52 4.69 -5.13 19.17
C ALA A 52 5.94 -5.34 18.30
N SER A 53 6.89 -6.15 18.79
CA SER A 53 7.97 -6.66 17.95
C SER A 53 7.39 -7.65 16.94
N VAL A 54 7.77 -7.50 15.68
CA VAL A 54 7.23 -8.28 14.58
C VAL A 54 8.31 -8.63 13.57
N ASN A 55 8.20 -9.81 12.99
CA ASN A 55 9.00 -10.26 11.87
C ASN A 55 8.12 -10.30 10.63
N LEU A 56 8.57 -9.64 9.57
CA LEU A 56 7.97 -9.68 8.25
C LEU A 56 8.90 -10.45 7.31
N THR A 57 8.41 -11.57 6.78
CA THR A 57 9.14 -12.39 5.81
C THR A 57 8.49 -12.29 4.45
N PHE A 58 9.22 -11.80 3.48
CA PHE A 58 8.82 -11.87 2.08
C PHE A 58 9.18 -13.24 1.52
N ARG A 59 8.26 -13.85 0.78
CA ARG A 59 8.47 -15.12 0.09
C ARG A 59 8.15 -15.00 -1.39
N PRO A 60 8.90 -15.71 -2.25
CA PRO A 60 8.50 -15.88 -3.65
C PRO A 60 7.07 -16.43 -3.72
N ALA A 61 6.33 -15.99 -4.72
CA ALA A 61 4.98 -16.48 -4.96
C ALA A 61 4.80 -16.86 -6.44
N PRO A 62 3.91 -17.81 -6.75
CA PRO A 62 3.66 -18.23 -8.12
C PRO A 62 3.01 -17.11 -8.95
N GLU A 63 2.99 -17.31 -10.25
CA GLU A 63 2.27 -16.44 -11.19
C GLU A 63 0.81 -16.25 -10.79
N HIS A 64 0.31 -15.03 -11.01
CA HIS A 64 -1.07 -14.64 -10.69
C HIS A 64 -1.42 -14.68 -9.19
N HIS A 65 -0.43 -14.79 -8.32
CA HIS A 65 -0.64 -14.78 -6.88
C HIS A 65 -1.07 -13.40 -6.36
N GLY A 66 -0.52 -12.33 -6.95
CA GLY A 66 -0.65 -10.98 -6.41
C GLY A 66 0.06 -10.83 -5.07
N TYR A 67 -0.40 -9.87 -4.26
CA TYR A 67 0.12 -9.66 -2.91
C TYR A 67 -0.83 -10.25 -1.90
N LYS A 68 -0.28 -11.04 -0.96
CA LYS A 68 -1.05 -11.63 0.15
C LYS A 68 -0.27 -11.54 1.44
N PHE A 69 -1.00 -11.33 2.53
CA PHE A 69 -0.46 -11.35 3.89
C PHE A 69 -0.91 -12.61 4.60
N CYS A 70 0.04 -13.32 5.23
CA CYS A 70 -0.22 -14.51 6.01
C CYS A 70 0.13 -14.25 7.47
N ARG A 71 -0.84 -14.37 8.40
CA ARG A 71 -0.66 -14.25 9.84
C ARG A 71 -0.16 -15.57 10.40
N VAL A 72 1.16 -15.74 10.41
CA VAL A 72 1.81 -17.01 10.81
C VAL A 72 1.75 -17.30 12.31
N ASP A 73 1.44 -16.29 13.12
CA ASP A 73 1.24 -16.36 14.57
C ASP A 73 -0.17 -16.85 14.96
N LEU A 74 -1.14 -16.84 14.02
CA LEU A 74 -2.51 -17.27 14.30
C LEU A 74 -2.75 -18.73 13.92
N PRO A 75 -3.66 -19.42 14.63
CA PRO A 75 -4.07 -20.77 14.27
C PRO A 75 -4.60 -20.81 12.81
N GLY A 76 -4.19 -21.82 12.07
CA GLY A 76 -4.57 -21.98 10.67
C GLY A 76 -3.87 -21.05 9.69
N LYS A 77 -3.02 -20.13 10.19
CA LYS A 77 -2.24 -19.17 9.37
C LYS A 77 -3.08 -18.51 8.30
N PRO A 78 -4.11 -17.74 8.69
CA PRO A 78 -5.03 -17.11 7.73
C PRO A 78 -4.28 -16.21 6.75
N VAL A 79 -4.71 -16.28 5.48
CA VAL A 79 -4.16 -15.49 4.38
C VAL A 79 -5.19 -14.46 3.94
N ILE A 80 -4.75 -13.21 3.86
CA ILE A 80 -5.55 -12.06 3.44
C ILE A 80 -4.97 -11.54 2.14
N ASP A 81 -5.77 -11.46 1.09
CA ASP A 81 -5.38 -10.81 -0.16
C ASP A 81 -5.23 -9.31 0.06
N ALA A 82 -4.20 -8.69 -0.54
CA ALA A 82 -4.07 -7.23 -0.53
C ALA A 82 -5.02 -6.64 -1.58
N ASP A 83 -6.29 -6.71 -1.29
CA ASP A 83 -7.38 -6.24 -2.14
C ASP A 83 -8.24 -5.22 -1.37
N VAL A 84 -8.81 -4.25 -2.09
CA VAL A 84 -9.65 -3.21 -1.52
C VAL A 84 -10.86 -3.76 -0.78
N ASP A 85 -11.39 -4.91 -1.19
CA ASP A 85 -12.52 -5.57 -0.56
C ASP A 85 -12.23 -6.05 0.88
N PHE A 86 -10.96 -6.18 1.24
CA PHE A 86 -10.52 -6.54 2.59
C PHE A 86 -10.06 -5.35 3.43
N VAL A 87 -10.14 -4.12 2.92
CA VAL A 87 -9.81 -2.92 3.71
C VAL A 87 -10.88 -2.71 4.76
N GLY A 88 -10.51 -2.89 6.03
CA GLY A 88 -11.43 -2.76 7.16
C GLY A 88 -11.27 -1.45 7.94
N ASP A 89 -10.14 -0.77 7.79
CA ASP A 89 -9.85 0.47 8.50
C ASP A 89 -8.76 1.28 7.77
N THR A 90 -8.93 2.60 7.74
CA THR A 90 -7.98 3.56 7.16
C THR A 90 -7.69 4.76 8.06
N GLU A 91 -8.02 4.68 9.34
CA GLU A 91 -7.95 5.85 10.24
C GLU A 91 -6.52 6.34 10.47
N ARG A 92 -5.54 5.42 10.54
CA ARG A 92 -4.13 5.72 10.84
C ARG A 92 -3.13 5.00 9.95
N GLY A 93 -3.61 4.30 8.98
CA GLY A 93 -2.88 3.44 8.08
C GLY A 93 -3.85 2.44 7.50
N THR A 94 -3.46 1.76 6.45
CA THR A 94 -4.34 0.79 5.81
C THR A 94 -4.30 -0.55 6.57
N THR A 95 -5.48 -1.02 6.98
CA THR A 95 -5.66 -2.31 7.65
C THR A 95 -6.50 -3.24 6.80
N LEU A 96 -5.96 -4.42 6.52
CA LEU A 96 -6.73 -5.52 5.92
C LEU A 96 -7.35 -6.40 7.01
N VAL A 97 -8.59 -6.82 6.77
CA VAL A 97 -9.35 -7.67 7.69
C VAL A 97 -10.06 -8.79 6.90
N LYS A 98 -9.88 -10.03 7.33
CA LYS A 98 -10.57 -11.20 6.77
C LYS A 98 -10.75 -12.26 7.85
N ASP A 99 -11.96 -12.76 8.05
CA ASP A 99 -12.28 -13.85 8.98
C ASP A 99 -11.71 -13.67 10.41
N GLY A 100 -11.72 -12.42 10.90
CA GLY A 100 -11.19 -12.06 12.21
C GLY A 100 -9.66 -11.86 12.27
N ALA A 101 -8.92 -12.21 11.23
CA ALA A 101 -7.52 -11.87 11.12
C ALA A 101 -7.35 -10.45 10.58
N ARG A 102 -6.31 -9.74 11.04
CA ARG A 102 -5.99 -8.39 10.57
C ARG A 102 -4.49 -8.19 10.40
N VAL A 103 -4.14 -7.32 9.45
CA VAL A 103 -2.77 -6.79 9.27
C VAL A 103 -2.87 -5.29 8.99
N SER A 104 -2.20 -4.49 9.80
CA SER A 104 -2.24 -3.02 9.73
C SER A 104 -0.95 -2.44 9.19
N THR A 105 -1.00 -1.16 8.76
CA THR A 105 0.17 -0.37 8.29
C THR A 105 0.86 -1.00 7.06
N ILE A 106 0.05 -1.48 6.11
CA ILE A 106 0.54 -2.22 4.94
C ILE A 106 1.03 -1.31 3.80
N GLU A 107 0.71 -0.02 3.81
CA GLU A 107 0.93 0.94 2.73
C GLU A 107 2.41 1.06 2.31
N HIS A 108 3.35 1.08 3.27
CA HIS A 108 4.78 1.23 2.98
C HIS A 108 5.36 0.01 2.27
N VAL A 109 4.93 -1.18 2.68
CA VAL A 109 5.34 -2.45 2.08
C VAL A 109 4.74 -2.61 0.68
N LEU A 110 3.46 -2.28 0.51
CA LEU A 110 2.81 -2.35 -0.82
C LEU A 110 3.42 -1.33 -1.79
N ALA A 111 3.73 -0.11 -1.30
CA ALA A 111 4.43 0.89 -2.11
C ALA A 111 5.82 0.41 -2.55
N ALA A 112 6.57 -0.27 -1.69
CA ALA A 112 7.86 -0.85 -2.03
C ALA A 112 7.73 -1.93 -3.13
N LEU A 113 6.77 -2.85 -3.00
CA LEU A 113 6.53 -3.91 -3.99
C LEU A 113 6.14 -3.34 -5.36
N VAL A 114 5.22 -2.36 -5.38
CA VAL A 114 4.80 -1.69 -6.62
C VAL A 114 5.96 -0.89 -7.22
N GLY A 115 6.69 -0.14 -6.40
CA GLY A 115 7.84 0.66 -6.84
C GLY A 115 8.99 -0.18 -7.41
N MET A 116 9.09 -1.44 -6.96
CA MET A 116 10.06 -2.43 -7.48
C MET A 116 9.50 -3.26 -8.65
N GLU A 117 8.28 -2.98 -9.10
CA GLU A 117 7.57 -3.72 -10.16
C GLU A 117 7.47 -5.23 -9.86
N ILE A 118 7.39 -5.63 -8.60
CA ILE A 118 7.16 -7.02 -8.19
C ILE A 118 5.66 -7.31 -8.30
N ASP A 119 5.26 -8.35 -9.01
CA ASP A 119 3.84 -8.68 -9.21
C ASP A 119 3.31 -9.68 -8.18
N ASN A 120 4.15 -10.59 -7.72
CA ASN A 120 3.73 -11.71 -6.90
C ASN A 120 4.62 -11.85 -5.66
N ALA A 121 4.04 -11.74 -4.48
CA ALA A 121 4.73 -11.92 -3.20
C ALA A 121 3.78 -12.41 -2.10
N LEU A 122 4.25 -13.29 -1.24
CA LEU A 122 3.59 -13.67 0.00
C LEU A 122 4.35 -13.02 1.16
N MET A 123 3.67 -12.21 1.97
CA MET A 123 4.20 -11.57 3.17
C MET A 123 3.72 -12.33 4.40
N GLU A 124 4.62 -13.11 5.02
CA GLU A 124 4.36 -13.75 6.30
C GLU A 124 4.68 -12.78 7.44
N VAL A 125 3.73 -12.57 8.34
CA VAL A 125 3.87 -11.67 9.49
C VAL A 125 3.44 -12.37 10.77
N ASP A 126 4.25 -12.26 11.82
CA ASP A 126 4.00 -12.89 13.13
C ASP A 126 3.35 -11.92 14.14
N GLY A 127 2.70 -10.90 13.65
CA GLY A 127 2.00 -9.90 14.45
C GLY A 127 0.90 -9.16 13.68
N PRO A 128 0.12 -8.31 14.36
CA PRO A 128 -1.04 -7.64 13.78
C PRO A 128 -0.70 -6.42 12.93
N GLU A 129 0.55 -6.00 12.89
CA GLU A 129 0.99 -4.76 12.24
C GLU A 129 2.35 -4.96 11.57
N ILE A 130 2.54 -4.34 10.41
CA ILE A 130 3.83 -4.31 9.71
C ILE A 130 4.83 -3.43 10.49
N PRO A 131 6.14 -3.80 10.57
CA PRO A 131 7.11 -2.95 11.26
C PRO A 131 7.24 -1.60 10.55
N ILE A 132 7.20 -0.51 11.34
CA ILE A 132 7.26 0.85 10.78
C ILE A 132 8.66 1.22 10.27
N LEU A 133 9.69 0.61 10.83
CA LEU A 133 11.10 0.87 10.53
C LEU A 133 11.45 2.36 10.70
N ASP A 134 11.91 3.02 9.63
CA ASP A 134 12.23 4.46 9.63
C ASP A 134 11.05 5.35 9.20
N GLY A 135 9.87 4.76 8.99
CA GLY A 135 8.67 5.46 8.51
C GLY A 135 8.61 5.69 7.01
N SER A 136 9.47 5.04 6.23
CA SER A 136 9.50 5.11 4.75
C SER A 136 9.39 3.73 4.11
N SER A 137 9.31 3.70 2.77
CA SER A 137 9.35 2.44 1.99
C SER A 137 10.79 1.98 1.69
N LEU A 138 11.79 2.85 1.89
CA LEU A 138 13.16 2.60 1.47
C LEU A 138 13.80 1.35 2.10
N PRO A 139 13.66 1.06 3.42
CA PRO A 139 14.23 -0.14 4.02
C PRO A 139 13.70 -1.44 3.42
N PHE A 140 12.42 -1.46 3.01
CA PHE A 140 11.84 -2.61 2.32
C PHE A 140 12.42 -2.79 0.92
N ILE A 141 12.62 -1.70 0.18
CA ILE A 141 13.26 -1.72 -1.15
C ILE A 141 14.68 -2.26 -1.04
N GLU A 142 15.50 -1.73 -0.12
CA GLU A 142 16.87 -2.19 0.10
C GLU A 142 16.94 -3.68 0.46
N LEU A 143 15.96 -4.16 1.21
CA LEU A 143 15.83 -5.57 1.54
C LEU A 143 15.53 -6.41 0.30
N LEU A 144 14.53 -6.01 -0.50
CA LEU A 144 14.11 -6.68 -1.72
C LEU A 144 15.20 -6.69 -2.80
N GLU A 145 15.98 -5.61 -2.92
CA GLU A 145 17.15 -5.56 -3.82
C GLU A 145 18.22 -6.58 -3.45
N ARG A 146 18.48 -6.75 -2.15
CA ARG A 146 19.49 -7.72 -1.68
C ARG A 146 19.12 -9.15 -2.04
N VAL A 147 17.85 -9.49 -2.02
CA VAL A 147 17.40 -10.84 -2.37
C VAL A 147 17.27 -11.04 -3.88
N GLY A 148 17.04 -9.95 -4.61
CA GLY A 148 16.88 -9.93 -6.06
C GLY A 148 15.46 -10.29 -6.51
N ILE A 149 15.17 -9.95 -7.77
CA ILE A 149 13.88 -10.15 -8.43
C ILE A 149 14.10 -11.12 -9.60
N VAL A 150 13.14 -11.98 -9.85
CA VAL A 150 13.16 -12.93 -10.96
C VAL A 150 11.90 -12.78 -11.81
N GLU A 151 12.09 -12.84 -13.12
CA GLU A 151 11.01 -12.85 -14.10
C GLU A 151 10.34 -14.23 -14.14
N GLN A 152 9.03 -14.24 -14.32
CA GLN A 152 8.20 -15.43 -14.45
C GLN A 152 7.77 -15.61 -15.91
N SER A 153 7.05 -16.70 -16.23
CA SER A 153 6.66 -17.00 -17.62
C SER A 153 5.31 -16.39 -18.01
N ALA A 154 4.49 -15.97 -17.06
CA ALA A 154 3.20 -15.36 -17.34
C ALA A 154 3.34 -13.87 -17.68
N GLU A 155 2.63 -13.42 -18.72
CA GLU A 155 2.56 -12.00 -19.06
C GLU A 155 1.89 -11.20 -17.95
N ARG A 156 2.41 -9.98 -17.70
CA ARG A 156 1.81 -9.01 -16.79
C ARG A 156 0.48 -8.53 -17.33
N LYS A 157 -0.52 -8.46 -16.47
CA LYS A 157 -1.84 -7.92 -16.80
C LYS A 157 -1.92 -6.47 -16.30
N TYR A 158 -2.50 -5.61 -17.11
CA TYR A 158 -2.71 -4.21 -16.79
C TYR A 158 -4.20 -3.91 -16.72
N PHE A 159 -4.59 -3.16 -15.70
CA PHE A 159 -5.89 -2.51 -15.67
C PHE A 159 -5.76 -1.16 -16.37
N VAL A 160 -6.57 -0.92 -17.38
CA VAL A 160 -6.54 0.31 -18.17
C VAL A 160 -7.88 1.01 -18.08
N LEU A 161 -7.86 2.24 -17.60
CA LEU A 161 -9.05 3.08 -17.60
C LEU A 161 -9.47 3.41 -19.03
N GLN A 162 -10.77 3.33 -19.30
CA GLN A 162 -11.35 3.67 -20.61
C GLN A 162 -11.89 5.10 -20.61
N GLU A 163 -12.19 5.66 -19.46
CA GLU A 163 -12.74 6.99 -19.26
C GLU A 163 -12.20 7.63 -17.98
N ASN A 164 -12.41 8.92 -17.84
CA ASN A 164 -12.04 9.64 -16.63
C ASN A 164 -12.95 9.21 -15.48
N LEU A 165 -12.35 8.97 -14.33
CA LEU A 165 -13.06 8.71 -13.07
C LEU A 165 -12.76 9.85 -12.11
N THR A 166 -13.80 10.40 -11.49
CA THR A 166 -13.69 11.44 -10.46
C THR A 166 -14.29 10.96 -9.16
N TYR A 167 -13.67 11.35 -8.07
CA TYR A 167 -14.20 11.17 -6.73
C TYR A 167 -14.06 12.49 -5.97
N GLU A 168 -15.10 12.90 -5.27
CA GLU A 168 -15.11 14.11 -4.46
C GLU A 168 -15.69 13.81 -3.08
N ASP A 169 -15.00 14.25 -2.03
CA ASP A 169 -15.52 14.30 -0.67
C ASP A 169 -15.44 15.75 -0.14
N PRO A 170 -16.51 16.53 -0.29
CA PRO A 170 -16.53 17.92 0.16
C PRO A 170 -16.33 18.08 1.67
N SER A 171 -16.71 17.08 2.47
CA SER A 171 -16.57 17.12 3.93
C SER A 171 -15.10 17.04 4.36
N ARG A 172 -14.28 16.32 3.59
CA ARG A 172 -12.84 16.18 3.79
C ARG A 172 -12.03 17.10 2.88
N LYS A 173 -12.68 17.84 1.98
CA LYS A 173 -12.04 18.65 0.93
C LYS A 173 -11.07 17.82 0.08
N THR A 174 -11.47 16.61 -0.24
CA THR A 174 -10.67 15.66 -0.99
C THR A 174 -11.26 15.47 -2.38
N GLU A 175 -10.41 15.56 -3.39
CA GLU A 175 -10.75 15.32 -4.78
C GLU A 175 -9.76 14.32 -5.37
N MET A 176 -10.23 13.39 -6.18
CA MET A 176 -9.39 12.45 -6.92
C MET A 176 -9.85 12.41 -8.38
N LEU A 177 -8.91 12.45 -9.29
CA LEU A 177 -9.13 12.30 -10.72
C LEU A 177 -8.22 11.21 -11.26
N ALA A 178 -8.79 10.18 -11.85
CA ALA A 178 -8.05 9.19 -12.62
C ALA A 178 -8.38 9.34 -14.10
N VAL A 179 -7.36 9.37 -14.95
CA VAL A 179 -7.48 9.56 -16.40
C VAL A 179 -6.84 8.40 -17.15
N PRO A 180 -7.36 8.01 -18.33
CA PRO A 180 -6.69 7.07 -19.20
C PRO A 180 -5.26 7.52 -19.52
N SER A 181 -4.31 6.61 -19.44
CA SER A 181 -2.90 6.87 -19.75
C SER A 181 -2.21 5.57 -20.15
N ASP A 182 -1.19 5.67 -20.99
CA ASP A 182 -0.33 4.55 -21.36
C ASP A 182 0.73 4.25 -20.28
N GLU A 183 0.85 5.11 -19.26
CA GLU A 183 1.82 4.99 -18.20
C GLU A 183 1.14 5.19 -16.83
N TYR A 184 1.69 4.52 -15.81
CA TYR A 184 1.29 4.74 -14.43
C TYR A 184 1.95 6.01 -13.90
N ARG A 185 1.13 7.03 -13.64
CA ARG A 185 1.56 8.33 -13.08
C ARG A 185 0.71 8.69 -11.89
N ILE A 186 1.33 9.33 -10.90
CA ILE A 186 0.64 9.86 -9.74
C ILE A 186 1.07 11.30 -9.54
N THR A 187 0.10 12.19 -9.32
CA THR A 187 0.35 13.54 -8.80
C THR A 187 -0.53 13.74 -7.57
N VAL A 188 0.08 14.17 -6.48
CA VAL A 188 -0.60 14.44 -5.22
C VAL A 188 -0.36 15.88 -4.83
N MET A 189 -1.40 16.57 -4.40
CA MET A 189 -1.34 17.90 -3.81
C MET A 189 -2.00 17.84 -2.43
N VAL A 190 -1.33 18.38 -1.43
CA VAL A 190 -1.82 18.41 -0.05
C VAL A 190 -1.74 19.84 0.47
N ASP A 191 -2.87 20.38 0.89
CA ASP A 191 -2.92 21.60 1.68
C ASP A 191 -2.92 21.21 3.17
N TYR A 192 -1.83 21.53 3.83
CA TYR A 192 -1.64 21.21 5.26
C TYR A 192 -2.38 22.14 6.19
N ASN A 193 -3.05 23.17 5.68
CA ASN A 193 -3.68 24.22 6.48
C ASN A 193 -2.72 24.76 7.57
N SER A 194 -1.49 24.99 7.19
CA SER A 194 -0.38 25.41 8.05
C SER A 194 0.41 26.51 7.39
N ASP A 195 0.60 27.65 8.08
CA ASP A 195 1.37 28.78 7.56
C ASP A 195 2.83 28.41 7.24
N LEU A 196 3.36 27.36 7.91
CA LEU A 196 4.72 26.90 7.70
C LEU A 196 4.85 25.96 6.49
N LEU A 197 3.92 25.00 6.35
CA LEU A 197 3.98 23.99 5.29
C LEU A 197 3.23 24.42 4.02
N GLY A 198 2.16 25.20 4.17
CA GLY A 198 1.33 25.62 3.05
C GLY A 198 0.76 24.46 2.26
N THR A 199 0.67 24.67 0.95
CA THR A 199 0.28 23.62 -0.02
C THR A 199 1.53 23.04 -0.67
N GLN A 200 1.65 21.74 -0.69
CA GLN A 200 2.74 21.01 -1.33
C GLN A 200 2.22 20.01 -2.36
N HIS A 201 3.04 19.70 -3.33
CA HIS A 201 2.72 18.70 -4.34
C HIS A 201 3.94 17.81 -4.63
N ALA A 202 3.66 16.58 -5.06
CA ALA A 202 4.66 15.66 -5.56
C ALA A 202 4.09 14.92 -6.78
N SER A 203 4.95 14.58 -7.72
CA SER A 203 4.58 13.83 -8.91
C SER A 203 5.55 12.69 -9.14
N LEU A 204 5.01 11.50 -9.42
CA LEU A 204 5.75 10.36 -9.92
C LEU A 204 5.34 10.13 -11.37
N TYR A 205 6.25 10.40 -12.30
CA TYR A 205 5.98 10.29 -13.74
C TYR A 205 6.20 8.88 -14.27
N ASN A 206 7.03 8.09 -13.60
CA ASN A 206 7.29 6.70 -13.92
C ASN A 206 7.51 5.92 -12.62
N VAL A 207 6.91 4.74 -12.49
CA VAL A 207 7.04 3.90 -11.29
C VAL A 207 8.49 3.55 -10.96
N ARG A 208 9.36 3.48 -11.97
CA ARG A 208 10.81 3.21 -11.79
C ARG A 208 11.58 4.32 -11.07
N GLU A 209 11.02 5.53 -11.03
CA GLU A 209 11.57 6.66 -10.27
C GLU A 209 11.20 6.60 -8.79
N PHE A 210 10.30 5.68 -8.40
CA PHE A 210 9.80 5.59 -7.02
C PHE A 210 10.93 5.50 -6.00
N LYS A 211 11.94 4.67 -6.27
CA LYS A 211 13.07 4.49 -5.35
C LYS A 211 13.84 5.78 -5.10
N SER A 212 14.16 6.54 -6.15
CA SER A 212 14.96 7.77 -6.04
C SER A 212 14.16 8.96 -5.53
N GLU A 213 12.88 9.06 -5.90
CA GLU A 213 12.10 10.27 -5.67
C GLU A 213 11.17 10.18 -4.44
N ILE A 214 10.62 8.99 -4.17
CA ILE A 214 9.53 8.85 -3.20
C ILE A 214 9.89 7.90 -2.04
N ALA A 215 10.61 6.82 -2.28
CA ALA A 215 10.78 5.74 -1.31
C ALA A 215 11.36 6.17 0.04
N GLY A 216 12.21 7.20 0.06
CA GLY A 216 12.79 7.77 1.28
C GLY A 216 11.89 8.79 1.99
N CYS A 217 10.72 9.11 1.43
CA CYS A 217 9.77 10.01 2.08
C CYS A 217 9.15 9.31 3.30
N ARG A 218 9.23 9.97 4.44
CA ARG A 218 8.73 9.43 5.71
C ARG A 218 7.32 9.92 6.00
N THR A 219 6.51 9.04 6.59
CA THR A 219 5.28 9.49 7.26
C THR A 219 5.63 10.44 8.40
N PHE A 220 4.74 11.39 8.67
CA PHE A 220 4.92 12.36 9.76
C PHE A 220 3.60 12.65 10.47
N VAL A 221 3.69 13.31 11.61
CA VAL A 221 2.55 13.79 12.38
C VAL A 221 2.89 15.16 12.96
N PHE A 222 1.93 16.06 13.07
CA PHE A 222 2.13 17.35 13.74
C PHE A 222 2.32 17.17 15.25
N LEU A 223 3.12 18.02 15.87
CA LEU A 223 3.42 17.93 17.30
C LEU A 223 2.15 17.93 18.18
N HIS A 224 1.18 18.79 17.86
CA HIS A 224 -0.07 18.85 18.60
C HIS A 224 -0.92 17.59 18.45
N GLU A 225 -0.85 16.91 17.30
CA GLU A 225 -1.49 15.62 17.10
C GLU A 225 -0.74 14.51 17.83
N LEU A 226 0.61 14.56 17.82
CA LEU A 226 1.44 13.60 18.54
C LEU A 226 1.15 13.60 20.04
N GLU A 227 1.03 14.77 20.66
CA GLU A 227 0.68 14.89 22.09
C GLU A 227 -0.66 14.22 22.39
N MET A 228 -1.66 14.43 21.57
CA MET A 228 -2.97 13.78 21.69
C MET A 228 -2.87 12.26 21.49
N LEU A 229 -2.09 11.80 20.51
CA LEU A 229 -1.88 10.38 20.23
C LEU A 229 -1.20 9.66 21.40
N LEU A 230 -0.18 10.27 22.00
CA LEU A 230 0.51 9.74 23.16
C LEU A 230 -0.41 9.67 24.39
N GLN A 231 -1.21 10.71 24.65
CA GLN A 231 -2.19 10.71 25.74
C GLN A 231 -3.23 9.58 25.62
N HIS A 232 -3.59 9.19 24.39
CA HIS A 232 -4.55 8.13 24.13
C HIS A 232 -3.90 6.75 23.91
N ASN A 233 -2.58 6.60 24.11
CA ASN A 233 -1.83 5.35 23.87
C ASN A 233 -1.96 4.82 22.42
N LEU A 234 -2.03 5.70 21.43
CA LEU A 234 -2.23 5.36 20.04
C LEU A 234 -0.93 5.26 19.22
N ILE A 235 0.19 5.67 19.80
CA ILE A 235 1.55 5.44 19.31
C ILE A 235 2.33 4.76 20.44
N LYS A 236 2.91 3.61 20.17
CA LYS A 236 3.63 2.78 21.15
C LYS A 236 5.00 2.33 20.65
N GLY A 237 5.26 2.47 19.36
CA GLY A 237 6.50 2.13 18.69
C GLY A 237 7.01 3.30 17.83
N GLY A 238 8.21 3.16 17.27
CA GLY A 238 8.87 4.13 16.39
C GLY A 238 10.24 4.50 16.91
#